data_255bf9e41e84770dcffd78c28fb28751
#
_entry.id   255bf9e41e84770dcffd78c28fb28751
#
_cell.length_a   1.000
_cell.length_b   1.000
_cell.length_c   1.000
_cell.angle_alpha   90.00
_cell.angle_beta   90.00
_cell.angle_gamma   90.00
#
_symmetry.space_group_name_H-M   'P 1'
#
loop_
_entity.id
_entity.type
_entity.pdbx_description
1 polymer ?
#
loop_
_entity_poly.entity_id
_entity_poly.type
_entity_poly.pdbx_seq_one_letter_code
_entity_poly.pdbx_strand_id
1 'polypeptide(L)'
;MREKMIMTVFAVAAFSTNVAYAQLRKIPAEVTNVFTDKFPNATNIEWQDQLVDYKATFTDDGKNYSVKFSNNGEWKITERIIKKDFLPKSVIKGFSKGEYAKWEIKEVTIVEMPDYKKHFKITVAKNNLNKRDLLYNADGQLVKDNFTF
;
A
#
# COMPACT_ATOMS: atom_id res chain seq x y z
N MET A 1 -57.84 49.30 -15.34
CA MET A 1 -56.42 49.05 -15.03
C MET A 1 -56.21 47.55 -15.06
N ARG A 2 -55.46 47.08 -16.04
CA ARG A 2 -55.16 45.64 -16.19
C ARG A 2 -53.78 45.39 -15.62
N GLU A 3 -53.73 44.82 -14.43
CA GLU A 3 -52.47 44.36 -13.86
C GLU A 3 -52.03 43.07 -14.58
N LYS A 4 -50.88 43.15 -15.22
CA LYS A 4 -50.24 41.96 -15.86
C LYS A 4 -49.42 41.26 -14.77
N MET A 5 -49.96 40.11 -14.33
CA MET A 5 -49.27 39.17 -13.46
C MET A 5 -48.21 38.44 -14.26
N ILE A 6 -46.96 38.78 -14.03
CA ILE A 6 -45.79 38.07 -14.63
C ILE A 6 -45.52 36.84 -13.78
N MET A 7 -45.86 35.71 -14.35
CA MET A 7 -45.64 34.39 -13.77
C MET A 7 -44.20 33.94 -14.09
N THR A 8 -43.29 34.13 -13.10
CA THR A 8 -41.91 33.68 -13.24
C THR A 8 -41.84 32.19 -12.98
N VAL A 9 -41.67 31.42 -14.06
CA VAL A 9 -41.43 29.98 -13.96
C VAL A 9 -40.00 29.74 -13.55
N PHE A 10 -39.78 29.28 -12.32
CA PHE A 10 -38.52 28.77 -11.84
C PHE A 10 -38.31 27.36 -12.38
N ALA A 11 -37.47 27.23 -13.38
CA ALA A 11 -37.00 25.93 -13.84
C ALA A 11 -35.98 25.37 -12.82
N VAL A 12 -36.39 24.43 -11.97
CA VAL A 12 -35.50 23.68 -11.12
C VAL A 12 -34.77 22.65 -11.99
N ALA A 13 -33.52 22.96 -12.34
CA ALA A 13 -32.64 21.98 -12.98
C ALA A 13 -32.23 20.95 -11.92
N ALA A 14 -32.84 19.76 -11.97
CA ALA A 14 -32.43 18.62 -11.18
C ALA A 14 -31.06 18.13 -11.70
N PHE A 15 -29.97 18.49 -11.04
CA PHE A 15 -28.69 17.89 -11.26
C PHE A 15 -28.74 16.46 -10.72
N SER A 16 -28.99 15.49 -11.62
CA SER A 16 -28.82 14.08 -11.33
C SER A 16 -27.31 13.83 -11.17
N THR A 17 -26.82 13.83 -9.94
CA THR A 17 -25.46 13.33 -9.66
C THR A 17 -25.46 11.82 -9.86
N ASN A 18 -25.04 11.38 -11.03
CA ASN A 18 -24.68 9.99 -11.26
C ASN A 18 -23.47 9.68 -10.39
N VAL A 19 -23.70 9.21 -9.18
CA VAL A 19 -22.67 8.56 -8.38
C VAL A 19 -22.38 7.24 -9.07
N ALA A 20 -21.35 7.20 -9.90
CA ALA A 20 -20.84 5.95 -10.44
C ALA A 20 -20.30 5.16 -9.23
N TYR A 21 -21.12 4.25 -8.71
CA TYR A 21 -20.60 3.20 -7.84
C TYR A 21 -19.65 2.38 -8.70
N ALA A 22 -18.34 2.61 -8.53
CA ALA A 22 -17.35 1.69 -9.04
C ALA A 22 -17.70 0.33 -8.40
N GLN A 23 -18.21 -0.59 -9.19
CA GLN A 23 -18.43 -1.96 -8.74
C GLN A 23 -17.05 -2.51 -8.39
N LEU A 24 -16.74 -2.55 -7.09
CA LEU A 24 -15.57 -3.25 -6.60
C LEU A 24 -15.67 -4.69 -7.10
N ARG A 25 -14.73 -5.12 -7.92
CA ARG A 25 -14.69 -6.52 -8.36
C ARG A 25 -14.63 -7.38 -7.11
N LYS A 26 -15.48 -8.41 -7.06
CA LYS A 26 -15.44 -9.38 -5.96
C LYS A 26 -14.07 -10.03 -5.95
N ILE A 27 -13.41 -10.04 -4.78
CA ILE A 27 -12.13 -10.74 -4.63
C ILE A 27 -12.32 -12.22 -4.95
N PRO A 28 -11.54 -12.81 -5.87
CA PRO A 28 -11.66 -14.21 -6.24
C PRO A 28 -11.42 -15.16 -5.05
N ALA A 29 -12.09 -16.31 -5.06
CA ALA A 29 -11.93 -17.31 -4.02
C ALA A 29 -10.48 -17.83 -3.93
N GLU A 30 -9.81 -17.95 -5.06
CA GLU A 30 -8.40 -18.33 -5.15
C GLU A 30 -7.51 -17.40 -4.31
N VAL A 31 -7.76 -16.11 -4.36
CA VAL A 31 -7.01 -15.10 -3.60
C VAL A 31 -7.36 -15.18 -2.11
N THR A 32 -8.64 -15.22 -1.76
CA THR A 32 -9.08 -15.25 -0.35
C THR A 32 -8.69 -16.54 0.36
N ASN A 33 -8.70 -17.68 -0.34
CA ASN A 33 -8.27 -18.96 0.23
C ASN A 33 -6.77 -18.94 0.55
N VAL A 34 -5.92 -18.53 -0.38
CA VAL A 34 -4.47 -18.40 -0.14
C VAL A 34 -4.17 -17.42 0.99
N PHE A 35 -4.92 -16.30 1.06
CA PHE A 35 -4.80 -15.36 2.17
C PHE A 35 -5.13 -16.02 3.51
N THR A 36 -6.27 -16.71 3.62
CA THR A 36 -6.71 -17.36 4.86
C THR A 36 -5.76 -18.46 5.32
N ASP A 37 -5.24 -19.25 4.37
CA ASP A 37 -4.25 -20.29 4.66
C ASP A 37 -2.94 -19.72 5.19
N LYS A 38 -2.52 -18.58 4.62
CA LYS A 38 -1.26 -17.91 5.00
C LYS A 38 -1.37 -17.11 6.31
N PHE A 39 -2.54 -16.52 6.57
CA PHE A 39 -2.81 -15.65 7.71
C PHE A 39 -4.09 -16.06 8.48
N PRO A 40 -4.10 -17.25 9.10
CA PRO A 40 -5.32 -17.80 9.72
C PRO A 40 -5.84 -16.96 10.91
N ASN A 41 -4.99 -16.13 11.52
CA ASN A 41 -5.36 -15.30 12.67
C ASN A 41 -5.59 -13.82 12.29
N ALA A 42 -5.62 -13.50 11.00
CA ALA A 42 -5.82 -12.14 10.52
C ALA A 42 -7.18 -11.58 10.93
N THR A 43 -7.19 -10.35 11.42
CA THR A 43 -8.37 -9.58 11.80
C THR A 43 -8.35 -8.21 11.11
N ASN A 44 -9.48 -7.49 11.12
CA ASN A 44 -9.61 -6.16 10.50
C ASN A 44 -9.14 -6.13 9.05
N ILE A 45 -9.60 -7.11 8.26
CA ILE A 45 -9.16 -7.32 6.89
C ILE A 45 -9.89 -6.35 5.95
N GLU A 46 -9.12 -5.55 5.22
CA GLU A 46 -9.62 -4.64 4.19
C GLU A 46 -8.97 -4.98 2.84
N TRP A 47 -9.80 -5.21 1.83
CA TRP A 47 -9.37 -5.54 0.48
C TRP A 47 -9.42 -4.34 -0.46
N GLN A 48 -8.43 -4.26 -1.33
CA GLN A 48 -8.33 -3.28 -2.42
C GLN A 48 -8.03 -4.01 -3.73
N ASP A 49 -8.85 -3.76 -4.74
CA ASP A 49 -8.58 -4.16 -6.11
C ASP A 49 -7.65 -3.12 -6.77
N GLN A 50 -6.46 -3.54 -7.18
CA GLN A 50 -5.46 -2.70 -7.83
C GLN A 50 -5.36 -2.96 -9.34
N LEU A 51 -6.41 -3.50 -9.95
CA LEU A 51 -6.54 -3.88 -11.37
C LEU A 51 -5.70 -5.10 -11.76
N VAL A 52 -4.43 -5.12 -11.46
CA VAL A 52 -3.49 -6.24 -11.78
C VAL A 52 -3.23 -7.14 -10.57
N ASP A 53 -3.46 -6.63 -9.36
CA ASP A 53 -3.23 -7.31 -8.10
C ASP A 53 -4.38 -7.05 -7.13
N TYR A 54 -4.50 -7.89 -6.11
CA TYR A 54 -5.33 -7.65 -4.94
C TYR A 54 -4.46 -7.39 -3.72
N LYS A 55 -4.74 -6.30 -3.01
CA LYS A 55 -4.06 -5.95 -1.77
C LYS A 55 -5.01 -6.16 -0.60
N ALA A 56 -4.55 -6.85 0.45
CA ALA A 56 -5.20 -6.84 1.75
C ALA A 56 -4.36 -6.08 2.77
N THR A 57 -5.00 -5.26 3.60
CA THR A 57 -4.44 -4.76 4.85
C THR A 57 -5.15 -5.45 6.01
N PHE A 58 -4.42 -5.82 7.05
CA PHE A 58 -4.96 -6.59 8.16
C PHE A 58 -4.11 -6.46 9.41
N THR A 59 -4.66 -6.91 10.54
CA THR A 59 -3.95 -7.01 11.81
C THR A 59 -3.71 -8.48 12.14
N ASP A 60 -2.50 -8.84 12.52
CA ASP A 60 -2.13 -10.17 13.03
C ASP A 60 -1.17 -10.00 14.21
N ASP A 61 -1.45 -10.68 15.32
CA ASP A 61 -0.70 -10.55 16.58
C ASP A 61 -0.46 -9.07 16.98
N GLY A 62 -1.52 -8.24 16.88
CA GLY A 62 -1.49 -6.82 17.24
C GLY A 62 -0.61 -5.94 16.33
N LYS A 63 -0.15 -6.44 15.19
CA LYS A 63 0.67 -5.72 14.21
C LYS A 63 -0.07 -5.56 12.91
N ASN A 64 0.13 -4.44 12.24
CA ASN A 64 -0.49 -4.14 10.96
C ASN A 64 0.40 -4.62 9.81
N TYR A 65 -0.22 -5.31 8.88
CA TYR A 65 0.40 -5.86 7.67
C TYR A 65 -0.33 -5.40 6.41
N SER A 66 0.36 -5.43 5.31
CA SER A 66 -0.25 -5.48 4.00
C SER A 66 0.33 -6.64 3.19
N VAL A 67 -0.51 -7.24 2.35
CA VAL A 67 -0.12 -8.34 1.46
C VAL A 67 -0.69 -8.11 0.08
N LYS A 68 0.05 -8.47 -0.96
CA LYS A 68 -0.43 -8.46 -2.34
C LYS A 68 -0.42 -9.86 -2.94
N PHE A 69 -1.45 -10.12 -3.72
CA PHE A 69 -1.61 -11.32 -4.53
C PHE A 69 -1.90 -10.92 -5.98
N SER A 70 -1.39 -11.69 -6.91
CA SER A 70 -1.81 -11.56 -8.31
C SER A 70 -3.28 -11.98 -8.49
N ASN A 71 -3.84 -11.70 -9.66
CA ASN A 71 -5.22 -12.04 -9.98
C ASN A 71 -5.52 -13.56 -9.93
N ASN A 72 -4.50 -14.41 -10.05
CA ASN A 72 -4.61 -15.87 -9.96
C ASN A 72 -4.28 -16.43 -8.57
N GLY A 73 -4.16 -15.58 -7.55
CA GLY A 73 -3.93 -15.99 -6.17
C GLY A 73 -2.46 -16.23 -5.79
N GLU A 74 -1.49 -15.94 -6.67
CA GLU A 74 -0.08 -16.05 -6.29
C GLU A 74 0.31 -14.96 -5.30
N TRP A 75 0.89 -15.35 -4.18
CA TRP A 75 1.45 -14.42 -3.22
C TRP A 75 2.66 -13.68 -3.80
N LYS A 76 2.65 -12.38 -3.73
CA LYS A 76 3.69 -11.49 -4.27
C LYS A 76 4.59 -10.91 -3.19
N ILE A 77 3.99 -10.35 -2.15
CA ILE A 77 4.72 -9.60 -1.13
C ILE A 77 3.89 -9.48 0.15
N THR A 78 4.54 -9.55 1.29
CA THR A 78 4.00 -9.12 2.59
C THR A 78 4.87 -8.02 3.16
N GLU A 79 4.26 -6.95 3.62
CA GLU A 79 4.95 -5.79 4.18
C GLU A 79 4.45 -5.50 5.59
N ARG A 80 5.37 -5.06 6.46
CA ARG A 80 5.06 -4.58 7.80
C ARG A 80 5.93 -3.39 8.16
N ILE A 81 5.30 -2.25 8.46
CA ILE A 81 6.01 -1.07 8.95
C ILE A 81 6.58 -1.36 10.34
N ILE A 82 7.82 -0.97 10.56
CA ILE A 82 8.51 -1.09 11.84
C ILE A 82 9.14 0.24 12.25
N LYS A 83 9.48 0.38 13.52
CA LYS A 83 10.28 1.50 13.99
C LYS A 83 11.73 1.35 13.48
N LYS A 84 12.38 2.46 13.17
CA LYS A 84 13.78 2.52 12.71
C LYS A 84 14.73 1.74 13.61
N ASP A 85 14.50 1.75 14.93
CA ASP A 85 15.35 1.09 15.92
C ASP A 85 15.34 -0.44 15.82
N PHE A 86 14.36 -1.01 15.09
CA PHE A 86 14.29 -2.45 14.81
C PHE A 86 15.03 -2.88 13.54
N LEU A 87 15.69 -1.94 12.84
CA LEU A 87 16.56 -2.31 11.71
C LEU A 87 17.78 -3.10 12.21
N PRO A 88 18.17 -4.16 11.49
CA PRO A 88 19.44 -4.83 11.74
C PRO A 88 20.63 -3.87 11.63
N LYS A 89 21.64 -4.05 12.49
CA LYS A 89 22.86 -3.24 12.44
C LYS A 89 23.58 -3.29 11.09
N SER A 90 23.51 -4.44 10.40
CA SER A 90 24.03 -4.62 9.04
C SER A 90 23.34 -3.67 8.05
N VAL A 91 22.01 -3.56 8.11
CA VAL A 91 21.22 -2.69 7.24
C VAL A 91 21.50 -1.22 7.53
N ILE A 92 21.57 -0.83 8.81
CA ILE A 92 21.96 0.53 9.23
C ILE A 92 23.34 0.88 8.68
N LYS A 93 24.30 -0.05 8.81
CA LYS A 93 25.68 0.13 8.31
C LYS A 93 25.70 0.24 6.78
N GLY A 94 24.92 -0.59 6.06
CA GLY A 94 24.82 -0.53 4.61
C GLY A 94 24.25 0.81 4.15
N PHE A 95 23.13 1.24 4.76
CA PHE A 95 22.49 2.51 4.46
C PHE A 95 23.44 3.70 4.72
N SER A 96 24.14 3.73 5.85
CA SER A 96 25.03 4.85 6.23
C SER A 96 26.24 5.03 5.31
N LYS A 97 26.60 4.02 4.53
CA LYS A 97 27.68 4.05 3.53
C LYS A 97 27.19 4.35 2.12
N GLY A 98 25.87 4.34 1.90
CA GLY A 98 25.26 4.54 0.60
C GLY A 98 25.13 6.02 0.22
N GLU A 99 24.79 6.27 -1.03
CA GLU A 99 24.61 7.65 -1.55
C GLU A 99 23.45 8.40 -0.89
N TYR A 100 22.47 7.67 -0.32
CA TYR A 100 21.30 8.25 0.36
C TYR A 100 21.50 8.44 1.86
N ALA A 101 22.70 8.24 2.40
CA ALA A 101 23.00 8.30 3.84
C ALA A 101 22.61 9.63 4.52
N LYS A 102 22.59 10.72 3.73
CA LYS A 102 22.23 12.07 4.21
C LYS A 102 20.74 12.41 4.01
N TRP A 103 19.96 11.50 3.41
CA TRP A 103 18.52 11.70 3.24
C TRP A 103 17.78 11.30 4.52
N GLU A 104 16.66 11.97 4.77
CA GLU A 104 15.82 11.66 5.92
C GLU A 104 15.09 10.34 5.73
N ILE A 105 15.20 9.43 6.68
CA ILE A 105 14.40 8.20 6.71
C ILE A 105 12.99 8.55 7.13
N LYS A 106 12.03 8.31 6.26
CA LYS A 106 10.60 8.56 6.48
C LYS A 106 9.86 7.32 7.01
N GLU A 107 10.21 6.15 6.49
CA GLU A 107 9.55 4.90 6.85
C GLU A 107 10.52 3.73 6.72
N VAL A 108 10.31 2.73 7.54
CA VAL A 108 11.01 1.45 7.46
C VAL A 108 10.00 0.33 7.45
N THR A 109 10.16 -0.60 6.50
CA THR A 109 9.24 -1.71 6.29
C THR A 109 10.02 -3.02 6.19
N ILE A 110 9.60 -4.04 6.94
CA ILE A 110 10.01 -5.41 6.65
C ILE A 110 9.23 -5.89 5.44
N VAL A 111 9.92 -6.52 4.50
CA VAL A 111 9.38 -7.02 3.25
C VAL A 111 9.71 -8.51 3.13
N GLU A 112 8.68 -9.33 2.90
CA GLU A 112 8.80 -10.75 2.61
C GLU A 112 8.28 -11.01 1.20
N MET A 113 9.05 -11.74 0.41
CA MET A 113 8.76 -12.11 -0.98
C MET A 113 8.82 -13.63 -1.14
N PRO A 114 8.43 -14.19 -2.32
CA PRO A 114 8.44 -15.63 -2.57
C PRO A 114 9.79 -16.34 -2.42
N ASP A 115 10.90 -15.61 -2.36
CA ASP A 115 12.23 -16.16 -2.04
C ASP A 115 12.37 -16.51 -0.54
N TYR A 116 11.33 -16.20 0.27
CA TYR A 116 11.29 -16.39 1.72
C TYR A 116 12.41 -15.70 2.49
N LYS A 117 13.14 -14.80 1.86
CA LYS A 117 14.17 -13.99 2.50
C LYS A 117 13.56 -12.71 3.04
N LYS A 118 14.03 -12.33 4.20
CA LYS A 118 13.63 -11.08 4.82
C LYS A 118 14.43 -9.93 4.22
N HIS A 119 13.72 -8.94 3.72
CA HIS A 119 14.27 -7.72 3.20
C HIS A 119 13.79 -6.52 4.03
N PHE A 120 14.45 -5.40 3.89
CA PHE A 120 14.13 -4.16 4.59
C PHE A 120 14.03 -3.04 3.56
N LYS A 121 12.85 -2.47 3.44
CA LYS A 121 12.62 -1.29 2.62
C LYS A 121 12.80 -0.04 3.49
N ILE A 122 13.65 0.87 3.07
CA ILE A 122 13.87 2.16 3.71
C ILE A 122 13.39 3.23 2.76
N THR A 123 12.29 3.89 3.10
CA THR A 123 11.80 5.06 2.38
C THR A 123 12.54 6.29 2.87
N VAL A 124 13.24 6.96 1.98
CA VAL A 124 14.02 8.17 2.26
C VAL A 124 13.53 9.35 1.45
N ALA A 125 13.72 10.56 1.97
CA ALA A 125 13.40 11.79 1.27
C ALA A 125 14.52 12.83 1.45
N LYS A 126 14.86 13.51 0.36
CA LYS A 126 15.71 14.70 0.39
C LYS A 126 14.87 15.95 0.62
N ASN A 127 13.66 15.96 0.05
CA ASN A 127 12.63 16.98 0.17
C ASN A 127 11.27 16.37 -0.20
N ASN A 128 10.21 17.17 -0.25
CA ASN A 128 8.84 16.68 -0.54
C ASN A 128 8.68 16.05 -1.93
N LEU A 129 9.55 16.39 -2.90
CA LEU A 129 9.47 15.91 -4.28
C LEU A 129 10.41 14.73 -4.55
N ASN A 130 11.52 14.64 -3.80
CA ASN A 130 12.55 13.63 -4.01
C ASN A 130 12.48 12.57 -2.92
N LYS A 131 11.78 11.47 -3.22
CA LYS A 131 11.66 10.28 -2.37
C LYS A 131 12.24 9.06 -3.09
N ARG A 132 12.76 8.10 -2.33
CA ARG A 132 13.27 6.81 -2.81
C ARG A 132 12.89 5.70 -1.85
N ASP A 133 12.56 4.55 -2.41
CA ASP A 133 12.36 3.31 -1.69
C ASP A 133 13.55 2.38 -1.96
N LEU A 134 14.38 2.19 -0.94
CA LEU A 134 15.61 1.42 -1.01
C LEU A 134 15.39 0.05 -0.40
N LEU A 135 15.61 -1.02 -1.15
CA LEU A 135 15.47 -2.39 -0.66
C LEU A 135 16.84 -2.95 -0.29
N TYR A 136 17.00 -3.34 0.98
CA TYR A 136 18.19 -3.98 1.52
C TYR A 136 17.90 -5.44 1.86
N ASN A 137 18.89 -6.33 1.66
CA ASN A 137 18.87 -7.65 2.26
C ASN A 137 19.29 -7.59 3.75
N ALA A 138 19.19 -8.71 4.47
CA ALA A 138 19.54 -8.79 5.88
C ALA A 138 21.03 -8.53 6.17
N ASP A 139 21.91 -8.71 5.17
CA ASP A 139 23.35 -8.45 5.27
C ASP A 139 23.69 -6.96 5.09
N GLY A 140 22.71 -6.14 4.77
CA GLY A 140 22.86 -4.69 4.58
C GLY A 140 23.33 -4.30 3.18
N GLN A 141 23.20 -5.17 2.20
CA GLN A 141 23.48 -4.85 0.81
C GLN A 141 22.23 -4.23 0.18
N LEU A 142 22.38 -3.14 -0.56
CA LEU A 142 21.33 -2.54 -1.37
C LEU A 142 21.01 -3.47 -2.55
N VAL A 143 19.82 -4.06 -2.53
CA VAL A 143 19.34 -4.99 -3.56
C VAL A 143 18.69 -4.23 -4.72
N LYS A 144 17.94 -3.18 -4.38
CA LYS A 144 17.24 -2.36 -5.37
C LYS A 144 17.09 -0.92 -4.91
N ASP A 145 17.43 0.00 -5.79
CA ASP A 145 17.09 1.42 -5.68
C ASP A 145 15.74 1.65 -6.34
N ASN A 146 14.93 2.50 -5.73
CA ASN A 146 13.57 2.83 -6.18
C ASN A 146 12.67 1.59 -6.31
N PHE A 147 12.63 0.79 -5.23
CA PHE A 147 11.80 -0.40 -5.16
C PHE A 147 10.31 -0.05 -5.24
N THR A 148 9.65 -0.59 -6.25
CA THR A 148 8.19 -0.49 -6.44
C THR A 148 7.64 -1.90 -6.62
N PHE A 149 6.48 -2.19 -5.99
CA PHE A 149 5.80 -3.47 -6.09
C PHE A 149 4.31 -3.28 -6.29
#